data_27def553a035ac5471882bac92a307a1
#
_entry.id   27def553a035ac5471882bac92a307a1
#
_cell.length_a   1.000
_cell.length_b   1.000
_cell.length_c   1.000
_cell.angle_alpha   90.00
_cell.angle_beta   90.00
_cell.angle_gamma   90.00
#
_symmetry.space_group_name_H-M   'P 1'
#
loop_
_entity.id
_entity.type
_entity.pdbx_description
1 polymer ?
#
loop_
_entity_poly.entity_id
_entity_poly.type
_entity_poly.pdbx_seq_one_letter_code
_entity_poly.pdbx_strand_id
1 'polypeptide(L)'
;AFVYLPDAGIEASIVPVVEAMRAGVPMVLSDTQLNREAAGDAAAYVRPEAAGEVAAALENVLSDANCRREMKARERRRAELFSEYAVARRLIDIYSSL
;
A
#
# COMPACT_ATOMS: atom_id res chain seq x y z
N ALA A 1 7.52 6.18 -8.72
CA ALA A 1 6.31 5.54 -8.17
C ALA A 1 6.54 4.05 -7.93
N PHE A 2 5.93 3.52 -6.90
CA PHE A 2 5.93 2.10 -6.61
C PHE A 2 4.71 1.44 -7.24
N VAL A 3 4.93 0.45 -8.09
CA VAL A 3 3.86 -0.29 -8.78
C VAL A 3 3.93 -1.75 -8.34
N TYR A 4 2.83 -2.25 -7.77
CA TYR A 4 2.76 -3.62 -7.27
C TYR A 4 1.39 -4.21 -7.64
N LEU A 5 1.40 -5.15 -8.57
CA LEU A 5 0.19 -5.65 -9.22
C LEU A 5 0.04 -7.19 -9.12
N PRO A 6 0.09 -7.78 -7.91
CA PRO A 6 -0.12 -9.23 -7.81
C PRO A 6 -1.57 -9.60 -8.10
N ASP A 7 -1.76 -10.78 -8.68
CA ASP A 7 -3.09 -11.37 -8.83
C ASP A 7 -3.59 -11.88 -7.47
N ALA A 8 -4.89 -11.80 -7.24
CA ALA A 8 -5.50 -12.19 -5.97
C ALA A 8 -5.32 -13.68 -5.63
N GLY A 9 -5.05 -14.54 -6.62
CA GLY A 9 -4.85 -15.97 -6.42
C GLY A 9 -3.40 -16.40 -6.17
N ILE A 10 -2.44 -15.48 -6.23
CA ILE A 10 -1.02 -15.74 -6.02
C ILE A 10 -0.65 -15.32 -4.61
N GLU A 11 0.36 -15.96 -4.02
CA GLU A 11 0.91 -15.54 -2.71
C GLU A 11 1.31 -14.06 -2.75
N ALA A 12 0.40 -13.20 -2.29
CA ALA A 12 0.66 -11.78 -2.19
C ALA A 12 1.16 -11.47 -0.77
N SER A 13 2.13 -10.58 -0.68
CA SER A 13 2.67 -10.10 0.59
C SER A 13 2.40 -8.62 0.75
N ILE A 14 2.08 -8.18 1.97
CA ILE A 14 1.95 -6.76 2.28
C ILE A 14 3.29 -6.09 2.57
N VAL A 15 4.38 -6.85 2.69
CA VAL A 15 5.68 -6.29 3.05
C VAL A 15 6.17 -5.23 2.07
N PRO A 16 6.13 -5.44 0.74
CA PRO A 16 6.54 -4.39 -0.19
C PRO A 16 5.68 -3.14 -0.09
N VAL A 17 4.38 -3.29 0.17
CA VAL A 17 3.45 -2.18 0.31
C VAL A 17 3.79 -1.35 1.56
N VAL A 18 4.03 -2.02 2.69
CA VAL A 18 4.39 -1.36 3.95
C VAL A 18 5.72 -0.62 3.82
N GLU A 19 6.70 -1.21 3.16
CA GLU A 19 7.99 -0.57 2.92
C GLU A 19 7.87 0.68 2.04
N ALA A 20 7.06 0.61 0.98
CA ALA A 20 6.79 1.76 0.11
C ALA A 20 6.10 2.89 0.88
N MET A 21 5.15 2.56 1.76
CA MET A 21 4.49 3.54 2.62
C MET A 21 5.48 4.25 3.54
N ARG A 22 6.39 3.51 4.14
CA ARG A 22 7.44 4.09 5.02
C ARG A 22 8.37 5.00 4.25
N ALA A 23 8.65 4.67 3.01
CA ALA A 23 9.51 5.50 2.14
C ALA A 23 8.78 6.74 1.62
N GLY A 24 7.47 6.80 1.72
CA GLY A 24 6.67 7.92 1.22
C GLY A 24 6.62 7.99 -0.31
N VAL A 25 6.72 6.87 -0.98
CA VAL A 25 6.71 6.78 -2.45
C VAL A 25 5.28 6.63 -2.94
N PRO A 26 4.85 7.39 -3.97
CA PRO A 26 3.51 7.21 -4.55
C PRO A 26 3.28 5.77 -5.01
N MET A 27 2.11 5.21 -4.69
CA MET A 27 1.81 3.80 -4.93
C MET A 27 0.67 3.60 -5.90
N VAL A 28 0.86 2.68 -6.85
CA VAL A 28 -0.20 2.13 -7.69
C VAL A 28 -0.26 0.63 -7.43
N LEU A 29 -1.38 0.17 -6.91
CA LEU A 29 -1.56 -1.21 -6.45
C LEU A 29 -2.71 -1.88 -7.17
N SER A 30 -2.64 -3.20 -7.31
CA SER A 30 -3.79 -3.96 -7.77
C SER A 30 -4.92 -3.86 -6.74
N ASP A 31 -6.16 -3.79 -7.23
CA ASP A 31 -7.35 -3.69 -6.38
C ASP A 31 -7.69 -5.06 -5.78
N THR A 32 -7.03 -5.39 -4.70
CA THR A 32 -7.26 -6.61 -3.94
C THR A 32 -7.60 -6.26 -2.50
N GLN A 33 -8.32 -7.15 -1.83
CA GLN A 33 -8.63 -6.97 -0.42
C GLN A 33 -7.37 -6.80 0.43
N LEU A 34 -6.36 -7.60 0.15
CA LEU A 34 -5.08 -7.53 0.89
C LEU A 34 -4.40 -6.18 0.75
N ASN A 35 -4.30 -5.66 -0.48
CA ASN A 35 -3.70 -4.36 -0.72
C ASN A 35 -4.51 -3.23 -0.07
N ARG A 36 -5.84 -3.32 -0.12
CA ARG A 36 -6.71 -2.33 0.53
C ARG A 36 -6.60 -2.36 2.04
N GLU A 37 -6.43 -3.53 2.63
CA GLU A 37 -6.19 -3.66 4.07
C GLU A 37 -4.84 -3.05 4.45
N ALA A 38 -3.82 -3.24 3.63
CA ALA A 38 -2.49 -2.67 3.88
C ALA A 38 -2.45 -1.16 3.69
N ALA A 39 -2.84 -0.66 2.53
CA ALA A 39 -2.63 0.74 2.15
C ALA A 39 -3.85 1.63 2.40
N GLY A 40 -5.06 1.07 2.49
CA GLY A 40 -6.27 1.86 2.70
C GLY A 40 -6.45 2.93 1.63
N ASP A 41 -6.58 4.17 2.01
CA ASP A 41 -6.75 5.31 1.10
C ASP A 41 -5.42 5.90 0.59
N ALA A 42 -4.29 5.28 0.93
CA ALA A 42 -2.96 5.83 0.65
C ALA A 42 -2.42 5.45 -0.74
N ALA A 43 -3.17 4.70 -1.55
CA ALA A 43 -2.72 4.23 -2.85
C ALA A 43 -3.79 4.44 -3.91
N ALA A 44 -3.36 4.48 -5.18
CA ALA A 44 -4.27 4.35 -6.31
C ALA A 44 -4.44 2.86 -6.63
N TYR A 45 -5.67 2.43 -6.85
CA TYR A 45 -5.99 1.02 -7.13
C TYR A 45 -6.41 0.84 -8.57
N VAL A 46 -5.89 -0.20 -9.19
CA VAL A 46 -6.15 -0.54 -10.58
C VAL A 46 -6.36 -2.05 -10.72
N ARG A 47 -7.01 -2.44 -11.81
CA ARG A 47 -7.07 -3.85 -12.19
C ARG A 47 -5.80 -4.19 -12.99
N PRO A 48 -5.03 -5.22 -12.60
CA PRO A 48 -3.75 -5.54 -13.26
C PRO A 48 -3.89 -5.85 -14.74
N GLU A 49 -5.01 -6.44 -15.14
CA GLU A 49 -5.31 -6.80 -16.52
C GLU A 49 -5.73 -5.61 -17.40
N ALA A 50 -6.01 -4.46 -16.80
CA ALA A 50 -6.47 -3.27 -17.50
C ALA A 50 -5.30 -2.29 -17.71
N ALA A 51 -4.51 -2.51 -18.76
CA ALA A 51 -3.32 -1.70 -19.05
C ALA A 51 -3.62 -0.19 -19.13
N GLY A 52 -4.79 0.18 -19.66
CA GLY A 52 -5.21 1.57 -19.72
C GLY A 52 -5.44 2.21 -18.35
N GLU A 53 -5.98 1.46 -17.39
CA GLU A 53 -6.14 1.93 -16.01
C GLU A 53 -4.79 2.15 -15.32
N VAL A 54 -3.86 1.22 -15.52
CA VAL A 54 -2.51 1.30 -14.94
C VAL A 54 -1.79 2.54 -15.48
N ALA A 55 -1.82 2.73 -16.79
CA ALA A 55 -1.19 3.88 -17.45
C ALA A 55 -1.81 5.20 -16.97
N ALA A 56 -3.13 5.27 -16.89
CA ALA A 56 -3.83 6.48 -16.43
C ALA A 56 -3.50 6.80 -14.97
N ALA A 57 -3.45 5.80 -14.10
CA ALA A 57 -3.10 5.99 -12.69
C ALA A 57 -1.67 6.48 -12.53
N LEU A 58 -0.73 5.90 -13.27
CA LEU A 58 0.67 6.32 -13.26
C LEU A 58 0.83 7.76 -13.76
N GLU A 59 0.18 8.11 -14.87
CA GLU A 59 0.21 9.45 -15.41
C GLU A 59 -0.32 10.48 -14.41
N ASN A 60 -1.46 10.19 -13.79
CA ASN A 60 -2.06 11.06 -12.78
C ASN A 60 -1.13 11.29 -11.58
N VAL A 61 -0.55 10.22 -11.06
CA VAL A 61 0.38 10.30 -9.93
C VAL A 61 1.64 11.06 -10.30
N LEU A 62 2.20 10.84 -11.48
CA LEU A 62 3.45 11.47 -11.90
C LEU A 62 3.28 12.94 -12.28
N SER A 63 2.12 13.32 -12.80
CA SER A 63 1.87 14.69 -13.29
C SER A 63 1.26 15.63 -12.24
N ASP A 64 0.66 15.11 -11.17
CA ASP A 64 -0.05 15.92 -10.17
C ASP A 64 0.70 15.95 -8.85
N ALA A 65 1.36 17.08 -8.58
CA ALA A 65 2.12 17.28 -7.35
C ALA A 65 1.23 17.30 -6.10
N ASN A 66 -0.02 17.78 -6.22
CA ASN A 66 -0.96 17.75 -5.09
C ASN A 66 -1.38 16.33 -4.76
N CYS A 67 -1.63 15.52 -5.77
CA CYS A 67 -1.93 14.11 -5.60
C CYS A 67 -0.81 13.39 -4.85
N ARG A 68 0.44 13.60 -5.25
CA ARG A 68 1.60 13.00 -4.58
C ARG A 68 1.72 13.44 -3.12
N ARG A 69 1.48 14.71 -2.83
CA ARG A 69 1.54 15.22 -1.45
C ARG A 69 0.45 14.62 -0.57
N GLU A 70 -0.76 14.51 -1.09
CA GLU A 70 -1.87 13.87 -0.38
C GLU A 70 -1.60 12.38 -0.13
N MET A 71 -1.10 11.67 -1.12
CA MET A 71 -0.71 10.28 -0.97
C MET A 71 0.36 10.10 0.11
N LYS A 72 1.38 10.94 0.09
CA LYS A 72 2.46 10.90 1.06
C LYS A 72 1.96 11.11 2.49
N ALA A 73 1.04 12.05 2.69
CA ALA A 73 0.44 12.31 3.99
C ALA A 73 -0.40 11.11 4.47
N ARG A 74 -1.18 10.50 3.57
CA ARG A 74 -1.98 9.31 3.87
C ARG A 74 -1.09 8.11 4.17
N GLU A 75 -0.02 7.92 3.41
CA GLU A 75 0.96 6.86 3.63
C GLU A 75 1.60 6.96 5.01
N ARG A 76 1.98 8.16 5.42
CA ARG A 76 2.58 8.40 6.74
C ARG A 76 1.62 7.99 7.85
N ARG A 77 0.36 8.40 7.77
CA ARG A 77 -0.66 8.03 8.76
C ARG A 77 -0.89 6.52 8.78
N ARG A 78 -0.93 5.90 7.61
CA ARG A 78 -1.16 4.46 7.50
C ARG A 78 0.03 3.66 8.04
N ALA A 79 1.25 4.10 7.76
CA ALA A 79 2.47 3.46 8.25
C ALA A 79 2.56 3.51 9.80
N GLU A 80 2.12 4.61 10.42
CA GLU A 80 2.05 4.72 11.87
C GLU A 80 1.10 3.66 12.46
N LEU A 81 -0.07 3.48 11.87
CA LEU A 81 -1.01 2.44 12.28
C LEU A 81 -0.40 1.04 12.20
N PHE A 82 0.33 0.76 11.14
CA PHE A 82 1.00 -0.53 10.98
C PHE A 82 2.10 -0.75 12.00
N SER A 83 2.85 0.27 12.36
CA SER A 83 3.89 0.19 13.39
C SER A 83 3.28 -0.17 14.75
N GLU A 84 2.19 0.49 15.15
CA GLU A 84 1.48 0.19 16.40
C GLU A 84 0.90 -1.22 16.38
N TYR A 85 0.27 -1.60 15.28
CA TYR A 85 -0.31 -2.93 15.11
C TYR A 85 0.76 -4.02 15.19
N ALA A 86 1.90 -3.82 14.53
CA ALA A 86 3.01 -4.78 14.55
C ALA A 86 3.58 -4.98 15.96
N VAL A 87 3.71 -3.90 16.73
CA VAL A 87 4.17 -3.98 18.13
C VAL A 87 3.16 -4.75 18.98
N ALA A 88 1.87 -4.42 18.88
CA ALA A 88 0.81 -5.09 19.61
C ALA A 88 0.75 -6.58 19.26
N ARG A 89 0.88 -6.92 17.98
CA ARG A 89 0.88 -8.30 17.51
C ARG A 89 2.06 -9.09 18.05
N ARG A 90 3.23 -8.49 18.10
CA ARG A 90 4.43 -9.09 18.67
C ARG A 90 4.26 -9.41 20.14
N LEU A 91 3.69 -8.48 20.91
CA LEU A 91 3.41 -8.69 22.33
C LEU A 91 2.44 -9.84 22.54
N ILE A 92 1.37 -9.91 21.76
CA ILE A 92 0.39 -10.99 21.82
C ILE A 92 1.07 -12.34 21.52
N ASP A 93 1.91 -12.41 20.51
CA ASP A 93 2.62 -13.63 20.14
C ASP A 93 3.57 -14.07 21.27
N ILE A 94 4.26 -13.15 21.90
CA ILE A 94 5.14 -13.45 23.04
C ILE A 94 4.32 -14.01 24.22
N TYR A 95 3.22 -13.37 24.58
CA TYR A 95 2.35 -13.84 25.65
C TYR A 95 1.72 -15.20 25.35
N SER A 96 1.36 -15.44 24.11
CA SER A 96 0.76 -16.73 23.68
C SER A 96 1.76 -17.88 23.72
N SER A 97 3.06 -17.60 23.62
CA SER A 97 4.12 -18.63 23.66
C SER A 97 4.60 -18.96 25.07
N LEU A 98 4.14 -18.23 26.07
CA LEU A 98 4.43 -18.49 27.47
C LEU A 98 3.43 -19.51 28.02
#